data_b8e24c397a4c0b898074b0f023da1f46
#
_entry.id   b8e24c397a4c0b898074b0f023da1f46
#
_cell.length_a   1.000
_cell.length_b   1.000
_cell.length_c   1.000
_cell.angle_alpha   90.00
_cell.angle_beta   90.00
_cell.angle_gamma   90.00
#
_symmetry.space_group_name_H-M   'P 1'
#
loop_
_entity.id
_entity.type
_entity.pdbx_description
1 polymer ?
#
loop_
_entity_poly.entity_id
_entity_poly.type
_entity_poly.pdbx_seq_one_letter_code
_entity_poly.pdbx_strand_id
1 'polypeptide(L)'
;MSPKPPSDSATEMVQVVLPNDANPLGFILGGSVMHLVDIAGAIAAHRHTRSLVVTAAVDELQFLHPIKVGDLIILKARVTCTFQTSLETQVDVYSEETLTGEKKLTSRAFLTFVAVTEDGQRLRVPPLLVETEEERQVQAAARVRREERLKRRATPRA
;
A
#
# COMPACT_ATOMS: atom_id res chain seq x y z
N MET A 1 -15.45 1.76 18.80
CA MET A 1 -14.80 0.77 17.93
C MET A 1 -13.52 0.28 18.58
N SER A 2 -13.33 -1.03 18.61
CA SER A 2 -12.13 -1.62 19.21
C SER A 2 -10.91 -1.39 18.34
N PRO A 3 -9.77 -1.01 18.92
CA PRO A 3 -8.51 -0.93 18.18
C PRO A 3 -8.10 -2.27 17.58
N LYS A 4 -7.42 -2.24 16.46
CA LYS A 4 -6.93 -3.44 15.77
C LYS A 4 -5.44 -3.32 15.51
N PRO A 5 -4.66 -4.41 15.71
CA PRO A 5 -3.22 -4.39 15.42
C PRO A 5 -2.95 -4.43 13.92
N PRO A 6 -1.74 -4.01 13.48
CA PRO A 6 -1.35 -4.11 12.07
C PRO A 6 -1.45 -5.53 11.51
N SER A 7 -1.27 -6.56 12.34
CA SER A 7 -1.36 -7.96 11.92
C SER A 7 -2.75 -8.34 11.38
N ASP A 8 -3.82 -7.67 11.83
CA ASP A 8 -5.17 -7.94 11.35
C ASP A 8 -5.34 -7.56 9.87
N SER A 9 -4.56 -6.60 9.39
CA SER A 9 -4.60 -6.13 8.00
C SER A 9 -3.56 -6.77 7.10
N ALA A 10 -2.56 -7.46 7.68
CA ALA A 10 -1.43 -8.01 6.94
C ALA A 10 -1.91 -8.85 5.76
N THR A 11 -1.39 -8.52 4.58
CA THR A 11 -1.83 -9.11 3.31
C THR A 11 -0.60 -9.46 2.47
N GLU A 12 -0.60 -10.64 1.87
CA GLU A 12 0.43 -11.03 0.91
C GLU A 12 -0.24 -11.49 -0.37
N MET A 13 0.28 -10.98 -1.49
CA MET A 13 -0.13 -11.41 -2.84
C MET A 13 1.10 -11.88 -3.59
N VAL A 14 0.97 -12.96 -4.34
CA VAL A 14 2.05 -13.49 -5.17
C VAL A 14 1.48 -13.81 -6.55
N GLN A 15 2.16 -13.31 -7.59
CA GLN A 15 1.79 -13.60 -8.98
C GLN A 15 3.02 -13.84 -9.82
N VAL A 16 2.86 -14.62 -10.90
CA VAL A 16 3.87 -14.73 -11.95
C VAL A 16 3.74 -13.52 -12.85
N VAL A 17 4.85 -12.91 -13.22
CA VAL A 17 4.86 -11.81 -14.21
C VAL A 17 4.64 -12.40 -15.60
N LEU A 18 3.51 -12.07 -16.23
CA LEU A 18 3.11 -12.59 -17.51
C LEU A 18 3.49 -11.63 -18.64
N PRO A 19 3.65 -12.12 -19.87
CA PRO A 19 3.99 -11.26 -21.04
C PRO A 19 3.02 -10.10 -21.24
N ASN A 20 1.72 -10.27 -20.93
CA ASN A 20 0.72 -9.22 -21.06
C ASN A 20 0.94 -8.04 -20.11
N ASP A 21 1.68 -8.24 -19.04
CA ASP A 21 1.98 -7.20 -18.05
C ASP A 21 3.35 -6.55 -18.28
N ALA A 22 4.01 -6.88 -19.39
CA ALA A 22 5.40 -6.50 -19.63
C ALA A 22 5.55 -5.50 -20.77
N ASN A 23 6.65 -4.73 -20.71
CA ASN A 23 7.10 -3.88 -21.79
C ASN A 23 7.88 -4.69 -22.85
N PRO A 24 8.27 -4.09 -23.99
CA PRO A 24 9.04 -4.82 -25.02
C PRO A 24 10.40 -5.32 -24.56
N LEU A 25 10.95 -4.80 -23.46
CA LEU A 25 12.23 -5.25 -22.91
C LEU A 25 12.07 -6.50 -22.04
N GLY A 26 10.86 -6.98 -21.79
CA GLY A 26 10.60 -8.17 -20.98
C GLY A 26 10.51 -7.90 -19.49
N PHE A 27 10.26 -6.66 -19.08
CA PHE A 27 10.06 -6.29 -17.67
C PHE A 27 8.62 -5.85 -17.45
N ILE A 28 8.12 -6.06 -16.21
CA ILE A 28 6.78 -5.64 -15.85
C ILE A 28 6.61 -4.12 -16.04
N LEU A 29 5.45 -3.72 -16.56
CA LEU A 29 5.09 -2.31 -16.69
C LEU A 29 4.88 -1.66 -15.32
N GLY A 30 5.34 -0.40 -15.17
CA GLY A 30 5.09 0.37 -13.96
C GLY A 30 3.60 0.48 -13.64
N GLY A 31 2.76 0.64 -14.65
CA GLY A 31 1.30 0.68 -14.47
C GLY A 31 0.73 -0.63 -13.94
N SER A 32 1.29 -1.78 -14.32
CA SER A 32 0.88 -3.08 -13.80
C SER A 32 1.28 -3.22 -12.32
N VAL A 33 2.46 -2.76 -11.94
CA VAL A 33 2.88 -2.72 -10.53
C VAL A 33 1.96 -1.83 -9.72
N MET A 34 1.66 -0.63 -10.21
CA MET A 34 0.73 0.32 -9.56
C MET A 34 -0.63 -0.30 -9.31
N HIS A 35 -1.16 -1.02 -10.31
CA HIS A 35 -2.45 -1.70 -10.19
C HIS A 35 -2.44 -2.72 -9.06
N LEU A 36 -1.41 -3.55 -8.99
CA LEU A 36 -1.27 -4.55 -7.93
C LEU A 36 -1.04 -3.92 -6.57
N VAL A 37 -0.27 -2.85 -6.50
CA VAL A 37 -0.03 -2.09 -5.25
C VAL A 37 -1.34 -1.53 -4.71
N ASP A 38 -2.17 -0.95 -5.57
CA ASP A 38 -3.47 -0.42 -5.17
C ASP A 38 -4.38 -1.52 -4.63
N ILE A 39 -4.43 -2.67 -5.31
CA ILE A 39 -5.22 -3.83 -4.86
C ILE A 39 -4.73 -4.32 -3.50
N ALA A 40 -3.44 -4.53 -3.33
CA ALA A 40 -2.88 -5.04 -2.06
C ALA A 40 -3.16 -4.08 -0.90
N GLY A 41 -2.95 -2.77 -1.13
CA GLY A 41 -3.26 -1.75 -0.15
C GLY A 41 -4.73 -1.70 0.21
N ALA A 42 -5.61 -1.81 -0.79
CA ALA A 42 -7.06 -1.82 -0.58
C ALA A 42 -7.50 -3.04 0.23
N ILE A 43 -6.93 -4.22 -0.03
CA ILE A 43 -7.24 -5.42 0.76
C ILE A 43 -6.88 -5.21 2.23
N ALA A 44 -5.69 -4.68 2.50
CA ALA A 44 -5.28 -4.38 3.88
C ALA A 44 -6.23 -3.37 4.53
N ALA A 45 -6.61 -2.32 3.81
CA ALA A 45 -7.56 -1.34 4.30
C ALA A 45 -8.94 -1.95 4.59
N HIS A 46 -9.46 -2.81 3.71
CA HIS A 46 -10.71 -3.53 3.92
C HIS A 46 -10.66 -4.42 5.16
N ARG A 47 -9.56 -5.14 5.34
CA ARG A 47 -9.40 -6.02 6.51
C ARG A 47 -9.39 -5.26 7.81
N HIS A 48 -8.81 -4.07 7.81
CA HIS A 48 -8.79 -3.22 9.00
C HIS A 48 -10.15 -2.58 9.27
N THR A 49 -10.76 -1.98 8.24
CA THR A 49 -11.99 -1.20 8.42
C THR A 49 -13.26 -2.03 8.37
N ARG A 50 -13.24 -3.15 7.66
CA ARG A 50 -14.43 -3.94 7.32
C ARG A 50 -15.53 -3.08 6.69
N SER A 51 -15.10 -2.11 5.87
CA SER A 51 -15.98 -1.22 5.10
C SER A 51 -15.44 -1.06 3.69
N LEU A 52 -16.22 -0.40 2.84
CA LEU A 52 -15.73 0.02 1.53
C LEU A 52 -14.66 1.10 1.72
N VAL A 53 -13.67 1.11 0.85
CA VAL A 53 -12.64 2.13 0.85
C VAL A 53 -12.39 2.64 -0.57
N VAL A 54 -11.96 3.89 -0.68
CA VAL A 54 -11.55 4.48 -1.94
C VAL A 54 -10.13 5.00 -1.80
N THR A 55 -9.34 4.86 -2.86
CA THR A 55 -7.96 5.36 -2.90
C THR A 55 -7.97 6.87 -3.02
N ALA A 56 -7.34 7.56 -2.07
CA ALA A 56 -7.29 9.02 -2.05
C ALA A 56 -5.93 9.56 -2.48
N ALA A 57 -4.83 8.85 -2.19
CA ALA A 57 -3.48 9.30 -2.52
C ALA A 57 -2.52 8.13 -2.56
N VAL A 58 -1.48 8.28 -3.36
CA VAL A 58 -0.32 7.37 -3.40
C VAL A 58 0.91 8.22 -3.20
N ASP A 59 1.71 7.89 -2.18
CA ASP A 59 2.94 8.61 -1.86
C ASP A 59 4.16 7.71 -2.05
N GLU A 60 5.25 8.31 -2.50
CA GLU A 60 6.59 7.73 -2.51
C GLU A 60 6.75 6.42 -3.29
N LEU A 61 5.97 6.21 -4.34
CA LEU A 61 6.17 5.03 -5.19
C LEU A 61 7.41 5.22 -6.06
N GLN A 62 8.42 4.39 -5.83
CA GLN A 62 9.65 4.37 -6.62
C GLN A 62 9.90 2.96 -7.15
N PHE A 63 10.37 2.88 -8.39
CA PHE A 63 10.75 1.61 -9.02
C PHE A 63 12.28 1.46 -8.93
N LEU A 64 12.74 0.68 -7.96
CA LEU A 64 14.17 0.54 -7.67
C LEU A 64 14.84 -0.52 -8.55
N HIS A 65 14.11 -1.57 -8.90
CA HIS A 65 14.60 -2.68 -9.72
C HIS A 65 13.52 -3.18 -10.66
N PRO A 66 13.86 -3.53 -11.91
CA PRO A 66 12.90 -4.13 -12.84
C PRO A 66 12.59 -5.58 -12.44
N ILE A 67 11.40 -6.06 -12.81
CA ILE A 67 10.97 -7.44 -12.56
C ILE A 67 10.72 -8.10 -13.92
N LYS A 68 11.39 -9.23 -14.16
CA LYS A 68 11.34 -9.92 -15.45
C LYS A 68 10.07 -10.76 -15.62
N VAL A 69 9.63 -10.89 -16.87
CA VAL A 69 8.63 -11.89 -17.24
C VAL A 69 9.10 -13.27 -16.77
N GLY A 70 8.21 -14.03 -16.15
CA GLY A 70 8.50 -15.35 -15.61
C GLY A 70 8.94 -15.35 -14.15
N ASP A 71 9.41 -14.23 -13.62
CA ASP A 71 9.69 -14.11 -12.18
C ASP A 71 8.41 -13.87 -11.39
N LEU A 72 8.50 -13.99 -10.07
CA LEU A 72 7.37 -13.73 -9.19
C LEU A 72 7.41 -12.30 -8.69
N ILE A 73 6.24 -11.68 -8.62
CA ILE A 73 6.03 -10.42 -7.91
C ILE A 73 5.30 -10.74 -6.61
N ILE A 74 5.85 -10.27 -5.50
CA ILE A 74 5.31 -10.47 -4.16
C ILE A 74 4.99 -9.11 -3.56
N LEU A 75 3.73 -8.93 -3.12
CA LEU A 75 3.30 -7.69 -2.49
C LEU A 75 2.91 -7.98 -1.06
N LYS A 76 3.48 -7.20 -0.12
CA LYS A 76 3.14 -7.30 1.29
C LYS A 76 2.59 -5.96 1.75
N ALA A 77 1.36 -5.97 2.25
CA ALA A 77 0.65 -4.76 2.66
C ALA A 77 0.20 -4.86 4.12
N ARG A 78 0.21 -3.72 4.80
CA ARG A 78 -0.33 -3.59 6.16
C ARG A 78 -0.73 -2.15 6.42
N VAL A 79 -1.64 -1.95 7.37
CA VAL A 79 -2.00 -0.61 7.83
C VAL A 79 -0.88 -0.09 8.74
N THR A 80 -0.47 1.15 8.51
CA THR A 80 0.61 1.82 9.24
C THR A 80 0.10 2.89 10.20
N CYS A 81 -1.02 3.52 9.85
CA CYS A 81 -1.60 4.61 10.64
C CYS A 81 -3.08 4.77 10.31
N THR A 82 -3.87 5.14 11.30
CA THR A 82 -5.29 5.44 11.13
C THR A 82 -5.58 6.86 11.55
N PHE A 83 -6.56 7.47 10.87
CA PHE A 83 -7.08 8.80 11.17
C PHE A 83 -8.58 8.67 11.42
N GLN A 84 -9.33 9.76 11.43
CA GLN A 84 -10.77 9.67 11.75
C GLN A 84 -11.55 8.87 10.71
N THR A 85 -11.41 9.20 9.42
CA THR A 85 -12.14 8.57 8.33
C THR A 85 -11.23 8.01 7.24
N SER A 86 -9.94 8.00 7.46
CA SER A 86 -8.95 7.52 6.51
C SER A 86 -7.86 6.73 7.20
N LEU A 87 -7.05 6.03 6.41
CA LEU A 87 -5.93 5.25 6.92
C LEU A 87 -4.85 5.15 5.86
N GLU A 88 -3.62 4.94 6.31
CA GLU A 88 -2.50 4.67 5.42
C GLU A 88 -2.17 3.19 5.42
N THR A 89 -1.90 2.64 4.24
CA THR A 89 -1.28 1.31 4.08
C THR A 89 0.10 1.46 3.46
N GLN A 90 1.01 0.61 3.90
CA GLN A 90 2.32 0.45 3.28
C GLN A 90 2.29 -0.82 2.44
N VAL A 91 2.75 -0.74 1.20
CA VAL A 91 2.87 -1.89 0.32
C VAL A 91 4.32 -2.02 -0.12
N ASP A 92 4.94 -3.13 0.26
CA ASP A 92 6.29 -3.49 -0.16
C ASP A 92 6.18 -4.49 -1.31
N VAL A 93 6.91 -4.23 -2.39
CA VAL A 93 6.91 -5.08 -3.58
C VAL A 93 8.28 -5.73 -3.70
N TYR A 94 8.28 -7.06 -3.77
CA TYR A 94 9.50 -7.87 -3.96
C TYR A 94 9.44 -8.58 -5.30
N SER A 95 10.58 -8.80 -5.90
CA SER A 95 10.75 -9.79 -6.96
C SER A 95 11.33 -11.06 -6.36
N GLU A 96 10.93 -12.20 -6.89
CA GLU A 96 11.57 -13.47 -6.59
C GLU A 96 11.97 -14.13 -7.90
N GLU A 97 13.25 -14.43 -8.05
CA GLU A 97 13.75 -15.14 -9.23
C GLU A 97 13.32 -16.59 -9.14
N THR A 98 12.58 -17.06 -10.15
CA THR A 98 11.93 -18.37 -10.12
C THR A 98 12.92 -19.52 -9.95
N LEU A 99 14.08 -19.43 -10.57
CA LEU A 99 15.05 -20.54 -10.59
C LEU A 99 15.97 -20.55 -9.38
N THR A 100 16.21 -19.43 -8.73
CA THR A 100 17.16 -19.33 -7.62
C THR A 100 16.48 -19.07 -6.28
N GLY A 101 15.25 -18.53 -6.30
CA GLY A 101 14.56 -18.07 -5.09
C GLY A 101 15.10 -16.77 -4.51
N GLU A 102 16.01 -16.09 -5.21
CA GLU A 102 16.55 -14.81 -4.75
C GLU A 102 15.46 -13.75 -4.74
N LYS A 103 15.29 -13.05 -3.62
CA LYS A 103 14.29 -12.00 -3.43
C LYS A 103 14.96 -10.65 -3.32
N LYS A 104 14.34 -9.63 -3.95
CA LYS A 104 14.79 -8.24 -3.86
C LYS A 104 13.61 -7.32 -3.59
N LEU A 105 13.78 -6.33 -2.72
CA LEU A 105 12.81 -5.25 -2.58
C LEU A 105 12.92 -4.37 -3.81
N THR A 106 11.85 -4.28 -4.59
CA THR A 106 11.83 -3.55 -5.85
C THR A 106 11.09 -2.23 -5.78
N SER A 107 10.10 -2.13 -4.88
CA SER A 107 9.31 -0.90 -4.72
C SER A 107 8.71 -0.85 -3.34
N ARG A 108 8.44 0.36 -2.87
CA ARG A 108 7.67 0.61 -1.66
C ARG A 108 6.75 1.78 -1.93
N ALA A 109 5.50 1.65 -1.52
CA ALA A 109 4.51 2.70 -1.66
C ALA A 109 3.71 2.87 -0.39
N PHE A 110 3.23 4.09 -0.18
CA PHE A 110 2.29 4.41 0.90
C PHE A 110 1.02 4.94 0.25
N LEU A 111 -0.11 4.34 0.61
CA LEU A 111 -1.39 4.71 0.03
C LEU A 111 -2.33 5.17 1.13
N THR A 112 -3.12 6.19 0.83
CA THR A 112 -4.18 6.66 1.72
C THR A 112 -5.53 6.24 1.16
N PHE A 113 -6.32 5.59 2.01
CA PHE A 113 -7.68 5.18 1.70
C PHE A 113 -8.66 5.90 2.60
N VAL A 114 -9.83 6.23 2.06
CA VAL A 114 -10.94 6.81 2.82
C VAL A 114 -12.02 5.75 2.96
N ALA A 115 -12.48 5.50 4.19
CA ALA A 115 -13.59 4.58 4.45
C ALA A 115 -14.91 5.27 4.12
N VAL A 116 -15.77 4.57 3.37
CA VAL A 116 -17.03 5.14 2.89
C VAL A 116 -18.17 4.13 2.96
N THR A 117 -19.40 4.65 3.05
CA THR A 117 -20.62 3.88 2.83
C THR A 117 -20.83 3.65 1.33
N GLU A 118 -21.81 2.83 0.97
CA GLU A 118 -22.21 2.65 -0.43
C GLU A 118 -22.65 3.96 -1.09
N ASP A 119 -23.20 4.89 -0.31
CA ASP A 119 -23.59 6.22 -0.77
C ASP A 119 -22.41 7.20 -0.87
N GLY A 120 -21.20 6.75 -0.52
CA GLY A 120 -20.02 7.59 -0.57
C GLY A 120 -19.82 8.49 0.65
N GLN A 121 -20.57 8.30 1.72
CA GLN A 121 -20.39 9.04 2.96
C GLN A 121 -19.21 8.48 3.75
N ARG A 122 -18.44 9.35 4.39
CA ARG A 122 -17.26 8.96 5.18
C ARG A 122 -17.66 8.20 6.45
N LEU A 123 -16.90 7.16 6.75
CA LEU A 123 -17.06 6.35 7.96
C LEU A 123 -15.86 6.49 8.87
N ARG A 124 -16.09 6.37 10.16
CA ARG A 124 -14.98 6.33 11.13
C ARG A 124 -14.21 5.02 10.97
N VAL A 125 -12.90 5.16 11.05
CA VAL A 125 -11.96 4.03 10.97
C VAL A 125 -11.63 3.55 12.39
N PRO A 126 -11.67 2.22 12.66
CA PRO A 126 -11.18 1.71 13.94
C PRO A 126 -9.73 2.13 14.18
N PRO A 127 -9.37 2.57 15.39
CA PRO A 127 -8.00 2.96 15.67
C PRO A 127 -7.01 1.81 15.47
N LEU A 128 -5.79 2.14 15.07
CA LEU A 128 -4.71 1.17 14.99
C LEU A 128 -4.13 0.95 16.39
N LEU A 129 -4.05 -0.33 16.81
CA LEU A 129 -3.39 -0.70 18.06
C LEU A 129 -1.90 -0.88 17.80
N VAL A 130 -1.11 0.03 18.34
CA VAL A 130 0.35 0.04 18.18
C VAL A 130 0.97 -0.51 19.45
N GLU A 131 1.68 -1.64 19.35
CA GLU A 131 2.19 -2.37 20.49
C GLU A 131 3.72 -2.41 20.58
N THR A 132 4.42 -2.33 19.42
CA THR A 132 5.86 -2.42 19.39
C THR A 132 6.51 -1.08 19.07
N GLU A 133 7.81 -0.94 19.37
CA GLU A 133 8.57 0.26 19.01
C GLU A 133 8.66 0.44 17.51
N GLU A 134 8.83 -0.65 16.75
CA GLU A 134 8.82 -0.59 15.29
C GLU A 134 7.50 -0.02 14.79
N GLU A 135 6.37 -0.51 15.30
CA GLU A 135 5.04 -0.03 14.90
C GLU A 135 4.85 1.44 15.24
N ARG A 136 5.35 1.89 16.39
CA ARG A 136 5.30 3.31 16.78
C ARG A 136 6.10 4.19 15.83
N GLN A 137 7.30 3.74 15.42
CA GLN A 137 8.12 4.48 14.47
C GLN A 137 7.49 4.55 13.10
N VAL A 138 6.90 3.45 12.63
CA VAL A 138 6.18 3.38 11.36
C VAL A 138 4.98 4.34 11.37
N GLN A 139 4.22 4.36 12.46
CA GLN A 139 3.09 5.25 12.63
C GLN A 139 3.53 6.72 12.64
N ALA A 140 4.60 7.04 13.34
CA ALA A 140 5.13 8.41 13.40
C ALA A 140 5.54 8.91 12.01
N ALA A 141 6.21 8.07 11.23
CA ALA A 141 6.59 8.41 9.86
C ALA A 141 5.37 8.63 8.97
N ALA A 142 4.32 7.83 9.14
CA ALA A 142 3.06 7.98 8.42
C ALA A 142 2.38 9.32 8.73
N ARG A 143 2.42 9.76 9.98
CA ARG A 143 1.87 11.06 10.38
C ARG A 143 2.63 12.22 9.74
N VAL A 144 3.95 12.12 9.63
CA VAL A 144 4.76 13.12 8.94
C VAL A 144 4.38 13.18 7.45
N ARG A 145 4.22 12.03 6.79
CA ARG A 145 3.78 12.00 5.37
C ARG A 145 2.43 12.68 5.21
N ARG A 146 1.51 12.45 6.13
CA ARG A 146 0.19 13.09 6.09
C ARG A 146 0.30 14.60 6.22
N GLU A 147 1.08 15.10 7.18
CA GLU A 147 1.28 16.54 7.38
C GLU A 147 1.85 17.18 6.12
N GLU A 148 2.85 16.58 5.50
CA GLU A 148 3.43 17.07 4.25
C GLU A 148 2.42 17.08 3.11
N ARG A 149 1.62 16.03 2.99
CA ARG A 149 0.57 15.95 1.97
C ARG A 149 -0.49 17.04 2.16
N LEU A 150 -0.92 17.29 3.40
CA LEU A 150 -1.89 18.35 3.71
C LEU A 150 -1.31 19.73 3.39
N LYS A 151 -0.04 19.96 3.66
CA LYS A 151 0.63 21.22 3.30
C LYS A 151 0.66 21.41 1.78
N ARG A 152 0.98 20.38 1.02
CA ARG A 152 0.98 20.44 -0.46
C ARG A 152 -0.41 20.77 -1.00
N ARG A 153 -1.47 20.19 -0.42
CA ARG A 153 -2.86 20.49 -0.81
C ARG A 153 -3.28 21.91 -0.50
N ALA A 154 -2.75 22.49 0.58
CA ALA A 154 -3.04 23.86 0.98
C ALA A 154 -2.29 24.89 0.15
N THR A 155 -1.21 24.51 -0.56
CA THR A 155 -0.43 25.42 -1.39
C THR A 155 -1.13 25.60 -2.75
N PRO A 156 -1.43 26.85 -3.17
CA PRO A 156 -2.03 27.09 -4.48
C PRO A 156 -1.12 26.57 -5.61
N ARG A 157 -1.71 25.91 -6.58
CA ARG A 157 -0.96 25.49 -7.79
C ARG A 157 -0.71 26.70 -8.66
N ALA A 158 0.52 26.84 -9.09
CA ALA A 158 0.91 27.87 -10.06
C ALA A 158 0.29 27.59 -11.44
#